data_480a1cacb39e95c392a86157fcbc6866
#
_entry.id   480a1cacb39e95c392a86157fcbc6866
#
_cell.length_a   1.000
_cell.length_b   1.000
_cell.length_c   1.000
_cell.angle_alpha   90.00
_cell.angle_beta   90.00
_cell.angle_gamma   90.00
#
_symmetry.space_group_name_H-M   'P 1'
#
loop_
_entity.id
_entity.type
_entity.pdbx_description
1 polymer ?
#
loop_
_entity_poly.entity_id
_entity_poly.type
_entity_poly.pdbx_seq_one_letter_code
_entity_poly.pdbx_strand_id
1 'polypeptide(L)'
;MNRTIEANFFPEVAERLKKACILIIDNNRDFTYSAKRALDTTGRYLVCEENDPSKAHQTAQNIKPDLILLDIAMPETDGSEVAARIQSDPALHRIPIVFLTALVTKAEGRPGLRIQGHPFLAKPISLPELIEGIEENLPTRATL
;
A
#
# COMPACT_ATOMS: atom_id res chain seq x y z
N MET A 1 28.18 19.96 -11.33
CA MET A 1 27.93 19.27 -10.06
C MET A 1 27.77 17.79 -10.28
N ASN A 2 28.37 16.99 -9.44
CA ASN A 2 28.37 15.55 -9.58
C ASN A 2 27.08 14.95 -8.94
N ARG A 3 26.25 14.31 -9.76
CA ARG A 3 24.99 13.74 -9.29
C ARG A 3 25.18 12.55 -8.34
N THR A 4 26.27 11.83 -8.49
CA THR A 4 26.59 10.73 -7.59
C THR A 4 26.82 11.23 -6.17
N ILE A 5 27.47 12.39 -6.03
CA ILE A 5 27.67 13.03 -4.74
C ILE A 5 26.33 13.45 -4.15
N GLU A 6 25.44 13.99 -4.97
CA GLU A 6 24.08 14.37 -4.51
C GLU A 6 23.33 13.19 -3.96
N ALA A 7 23.34 12.05 -4.66
CA ALA A 7 22.67 10.85 -4.21
C ALA A 7 23.23 10.38 -2.86
N ASN A 8 24.52 10.53 -2.62
CA ASN A 8 25.13 10.16 -1.35
C ASN A 8 24.75 11.10 -0.21
N PHE A 9 24.46 12.37 -0.52
CA PHE A 9 24.03 13.34 0.48
C PHE A 9 22.56 13.19 0.86
N PHE A 10 21.76 12.45 0.06
CA PHE A 10 20.35 12.27 0.31
C PHE A 10 20.03 10.79 0.42
N PRO A 11 20.41 10.15 1.54
CA PRO A 11 20.22 8.71 1.71
C PRO A 11 18.75 8.28 1.63
N GLU A 12 17.79 9.13 2.03
CA GLU A 12 16.38 8.80 1.92
C GLU A 12 15.95 8.64 0.45
N VAL A 13 16.50 9.46 -0.44
CA VAL A 13 16.20 9.37 -1.86
C VAL A 13 16.76 8.08 -2.44
N ALA A 14 18.02 7.76 -2.10
CA ALA A 14 18.65 6.51 -2.54
C ALA A 14 17.89 5.29 -2.01
N GLU A 15 17.44 5.35 -0.77
CA GLU A 15 16.65 4.32 -0.13
C GLU A 15 15.33 4.09 -0.88
N ARG A 16 14.63 5.17 -1.20
CA ARG A 16 13.37 5.11 -1.92
C ARG A 16 13.52 4.54 -3.33
N LEU A 17 14.62 4.81 -4.00
CA LEU A 17 14.88 4.25 -5.33
C LEU A 17 15.08 2.74 -5.29
N LYS A 18 15.53 2.20 -4.16
CA LYS A 18 15.80 0.77 -4.00
C LYS A 18 14.59 0.01 -3.49
N LYS A 19 13.74 0.65 -2.68
CA LYS A 19 12.62 0.00 -2.00
C LYS A 19 11.30 0.39 -2.64
N ALA A 20 10.38 -0.56 -2.65
CA ALA A 20 9.01 -0.25 -3.02
C ALA A 20 8.33 0.50 -1.88
N CYS A 21 7.64 1.58 -2.21
CA CYS A 21 6.92 2.39 -1.23
C CYS A 21 5.48 1.88 -1.11
N ILE A 22 5.11 1.48 0.09
CA ILE A 22 3.79 0.93 0.39
C ILE A 22 3.06 1.88 1.32
N LEU A 23 1.86 2.29 0.95
CA LEU A 23 0.99 3.10 1.82
C LEU A 23 -0.11 2.20 2.37
N ILE A 24 -0.22 2.13 3.69
CA ILE A 24 -1.28 1.38 4.36
C ILE A 24 -2.30 2.37 4.91
N ILE A 25 -3.53 2.27 4.45
CA ILE A 25 -4.65 3.12 4.89
C ILE A 25 -5.62 2.26 5.67
N ASP A 26 -5.69 2.48 6.97
CA ASP A 26 -6.55 1.73 7.87
C ASP A 26 -6.70 2.53 9.16
N ASN A 27 -7.93 2.69 9.64
CA ASN A 27 -8.18 3.44 10.86
C ASN A 27 -7.69 2.70 12.12
N ASN A 28 -7.37 1.42 12.01
CA ASN A 28 -6.84 0.63 13.11
C ASN A 28 -5.31 0.82 13.20
N ARG A 29 -4.89 1.65 14.15
CA ARG A 29 -3.46 1.97 14.33
C ARG A 29 -2.63 0.76 14.73
N ASP A 30 -3.19 -0.15 15.52
CA ASP A 30 -2.47 -1.35 15.93
C ASP A 30 -2.17 -2.23 14.72
N PHE A 31 -3.13 -2.33 13.81
CA PHE A 31 -2.94 -3.12 12.58
C PHE A 31 -1.85 -2.49 11.71
N THR A 32 -1.93 -1.19 11.41
CA THR A 32 -0.96 -0.55 10.53
C THR A 32 0.44 -0.57 11.13
N TYR A 33 0.53 -0.37 12.43
CA TYR A 33 1.81 -0.42 13.14
C TYR A 33 2.43 -1.80 13.04
N SER A 34 1.65 -2.83 13.33
CA SER A 34 2.12 -4.22 13.27
C SER A 34 2.53 -4.61 11.85
N ALA A 35 1.72 -4.25 10.86
CA ALA A 35 2.02 -4.55 9.46
C ALA A 35 3.30 -3.84 9.01
N LYS A 36 3.44 -2.56 9.37
CA LYS A 36 4.65 -1.81 9.04
C LYS A 36 5.88 -2.45 9.65
N ARG A 37 5.82 -2.78 10.94
CA ARG A 37 6.96 -3.40 11.62
C ARG A 37 7.34 -4.73 10.97
N ALA A 38 6.34 -5.54 10.66
CA ALA A 38 6.59 -6.82 10.01
C ALA A 38 7.25 -6.64 8.63
N LEU A 39 6.73 -5.72 7.84
CA LEU A 39 7.28 -5.44 6.51
C LEU A 39 8.69 -4.82 6.59
N ASP A 40 8.93 -3.98 7.59
CA ASP A 40 10.25 -3.36 7.80
C ASP A 40 11.33 -4.43 8.04
N THR A 41 10.98 -5.57 8.65
CA THR A 41 11.96 -6.64 8.90
C THR A 41 12.53 -7.24 7.61
N THR A 42 11.80 -7.11 6.50
CA THR A 42 12.26 -7.66 5.22
C THR A 42 13.34 -6.82 4.56
N GLY A 43 13.44 -5.54 4.92
CA GLY A 43 14.36 -4.60 4.28
C GLY A 43 13.99 -4.24 2.84
N ARG A 44 12.83 -4.67 2.35
CA ARG A 44 12.43 -4.53 0.93
C ARG A 44 11.50 -3.35 0.68
N TYR A 45 10.84 -2.84 1.72
CA TYR A 45 9.79 -1.85 1.57
C TYR A 45 10.01 -0.62 2.41
N LEU A 46 9.57 0.51 1.88
CA LEU A 46 9.39 1.75 2.63
C LEU A 46 7.90 1.87 2.92
N VAL A 47 7.51 1.71 4.18
CA VAL A 47 6.09 1.62 4.55
C VAL A 47 5.65 2.90 5.25
N CYS A 48 4.55 3.48 4.77
CA CYS A 48 3.90 4.64 5.37
C CYS A 48 2.51 4.25 5.81
N GLU A 49 2.06 4.84 6.93
CA GLU A 49 0.74 4.59 7.50
C GLU A 49 -0.13 5.84 7.38
N GLU A 50 -1.40 5.66 7.02
CA GLU A 50 -2.40 6.71 7.12
C GLU A 50 -3.60 6.12 7.85
N ASN A 51 -3.87 6.63 9.04
CA ASN A 51 -4.95 6.13 9.88
C ASN A 51 -6.22 6.97 9.80
N ASP A 52 -6.16 8.11 9.11
CA ASP A 52 -7.32 8.95 8.90
C ASP A 52 -7.78 8.83 7.44
N PRO A 53 -8.90 8.13 7.18
CA PRO A 53 -9.37 7.94 5.81
C PRO A 53 -9.69 9.25 5.08
N SER A 54 -10.03 10.32 5.81
CA SER A 54 -10.30 11.62 5.18
C SER A 54 -9.04 12.25 4.58
N LYS A 55 -7.86 11.81 5.04
CA LYS A 55 -6.57 12.30 4.56
C LYS A 55 -5.92 11.36 3.53
N ALA A 56 -6.54 10.21 3.27
CA ALA A 56 -5.93 9.17 2.45
C ALA A 56 -5.54 9.66 1.06
N HIS A 57 -6.42 10.38 0.38
CA HIS A 57 -6.15 10.90 -0.96
C HIS A 57 -4.96 11.87 -0.94
N GLN A 58 -4.97 12.81 -0.01
CA GLN A 58 -3.89 13.80 0.10
C GLN A 58 -2.56 13.12 0.45
N THR A 59 -2.57 12.15 1.35
CA THR A 59 -1.37 11.42 1.71
C THR A 59 -0.83 10.66 0.51
N ALA A 60 -1.69 10.03 -0.28
CA ALA A 60 -1.28 9.35 -1.50
C ALA A 60 -0.66 10.34 -2.50
N GLN A 61 -1.23 11.54 -2.64
CA GLN A 61 -0.66 12.59 -3.49
C GLN A 61 0.75 12.99 -3.05
N ASN A 62 0.93 13.13 -1.74
CA ASN A 62 2.22 13.57 -1.18
C ASN A 62 3.30 12.50 -1.28
N ILE A 63 2.94 11.24 -1.08
CA ILE A 63 3.88 10.12 -1.02
C ILE A 63 4.09 9.51 -2.41
N LYS A 64 3.05 9.43 -3.22
CA LYS A 64 3.05 8.71 -4.50
C LYS A 64 3.59 7.30 -4.34
N PRO A 65 2.90 6.46 -3.57
CA PRO A 65 3.38 5.10 -3.30
C PRO A 65 3.36 4.23 -4.55
N ASP A 66 4.09 3.13 -4.48
CA ASP A 66 4.08 2.12 -5.53
C ASP A 66 2.87 1.21 -5.44
N LEU A 67 2.29 1.09 -4.24
CA LEU A 67 1.12 0.26 -3.98
C LEU A 67 0.41 0.75 -2.72
N ILE A 68 -0.91 0.66 -2.72
CA ILE A 68 -1.75 1.04 -1.59
C ILE A 68 -2.46 -0.19 -1.05
N LEU A 69 -2.34 -0.40 0.27
CA LEU A 69 -3.16 -1.37 1.01
C LEU A 69 -4.25 -0.56 1.71
N LEU A 70 -5.50 -0.88 1.46
CA LEU A 70 -6.62 -0.05 1.89
C LEU A 70 -7.71 -0.89 2.53
N ASP A 71 -7.99 -0.63 3.80
CA ASP A 71 -9.10 -1.29 4.49
C ASP A 71 -10.42 -0.84 3.86
N ILE A 72 -11.24 -1.80 3.45
CA ILE A 72 -12.52 -1.50 2.83
C ILE A 72 -13.60 -1.19 3.87
N ALA A 73 -13.48 -1.73 5.08
CA ALA A 73 -14.52 -1.65 6.11
C ALA A 73 -14.10 -0.75 7.27
N MET A 74 -13.96 0.53 7.02
CA MET A 74 -13.67 1.52 8.06
C MET A 74 -14.94 2.14 8.59
N PRO A 75 -15.02 2.47 9.91
CA PRO A 75 -16.15 3.20 10.44
C PRO A 75 -16.35 4.52 9.71
N GLU A 76 -17.60 4.85 9.38
CA GLU A 76 -17.99 6.10 8.76
C GLU A 76 -17.35 6.39 7.40
N THR A 77 -16.53 5.47 6.88
CA THR A 77 -15.87 5.67 5.60
C THR A 77 -15.84 4.35 4.84
N ASP A 78 -16.36 4.38 3.63
CA ASP A 78 -16.28 3.22 2.75
C ASP A 78 -14.94 3.27 2.01
N GLY A 79 -14.12 2.24 2.20
CA GLY A 79 -12.84 2.14 1.51
C GLY A 79 -12.97 2.16 0.00
N SER A 80 -14.09 1.68 -0.54
CA SER A 80 -14.30 1.72 -1.99
C SER A 80 -14.45 3.14 -2.52
N GLU A 81 -15.01 4.05 -1.72
CA GLU A 81 -15.08 5.47 -2.08
C GLU A 81 -13.70 6.12 -2.06
N VAL A 82 -12.88 5.76 -1.07
CA VAL A 82 -11.49 6.22 -1.00
C VAL A 82 -10.73 5.75 -2.23
N ALA A 83 -10.88 4.47 -2.59
CA ALA A 83 -10.24 3.90 -3.78
C ALA A 83 -10.67 4.63 -5.05
N ALA A 84 -11.98 4.89 -5.20
CA ALA A 84 -12.51 5.60 -6.36
C ALA A 84 -11.94 7.01 -6.48
N ARG A 85 -11.81 7.70 -5.36
CA ARG A 85 -11.26 9.05 -5.33
C ARG A 85 -9.79 9.06 -5.75
N ILE A 86 -9.02 8.11 -5.25
CA ILE A 86 -7.60 7.98 -5.62
C ILE A 86 -7.48 7.65 -7.12
N GLN A 87 -8.28 6.72 -7.60
CA GLN A 87 -8.24 6.32 -9.02
C GLN A 87 -8.70 7.41 -9.98
N SER A 88 -9.55 8.33 -9.51
CA SER A 88 -9.99 9.45 -10.32
C SER A 88 -8.92 10.53 -10.49
N ASP A 89 -7.86 10.47 -9.70
CA ASP A 89 -6.77 11.42 -9.76
C ASP A 89 -5.78 10.99 -10.85
N PRO A 90 -5.58 11.78 -11.92
CA PRO A 90 -4.66 11.41 -13.00
C PRO A 90 -3.25 11.13 -12.53
N ALA A 91 -2.81 11.72 -11.42
CA ALA A 91 -1.48 11.49 -10.88
C ALA A 91 -1.36 10.15 -10.13
N LEU A 92 -2.49 9.55 -9.76
CA LEU A 92 -2.52 8.37 -8.90
C LEU A 92 -3.24 7.16 -9.52
N HIS A 93 -3.90 7.33 -10.66
CA HIS A 93 -4.81 6.32 -11.19
C HIS A 93 -4.12 4.99 -11.55
N ARG A 94 -2.81 4.99 -11.72
CA ARG A 94 -2.06 3.77 -12.05
C ARG A 94 -1.53 3.03 -10.83
N ILE A 95 -1.63 3.62 -9.66
CA ILE A 95 -1.15 2.98 -8.44
C ILE A 95 -2.08 1.83 -8.11
N PRO A 96 -1.58 0.59 -8.00
CA PRO A 96 -2.43 -0.55 -7.64
C PRO A 96 -2.94 -0.42 -6.22
N ILE A 97 -4.20 -0.80 -6.02
CA ILE A 97 -4.86 -0.81 -4.72
C ILE A 97 -5.23 -2.25 -4.40
N VAL A 98 -4.81 -2.71 -3.23
CA VAL A 98 -5.18 -4.01 -2.69
C VAL A 98 -6.03 -3.76 -1.45
N PHE A 99 -7.28 -4.23 -1.47
CA PHE A 99 -8.14 -4.06 -0.31
C PHE A 99 -7.75 -5.01 0.81
N LEU A 100 -7.92 -4.53 2.04
CA LEU A 100 -7.81 -5.34 3.24
C LEU A 100 -9.22 -5.44 3.81
N THR A 101 -9.64 -6.63 4.22
CA THR A 101 -11.01 -6.76 4.72
C THR A 101 -11.14 -7.90 5.73
N ALA A 102 -11.96 -7.66 6.77
CA ALA A 102 -12.43 -8.70 7.67
C ALA A 102 -13.81 -9.21 7.27
N LEU A 103 -14.38 -8.68 6.17
CA LEU A 103 -15.73 -9.01 5.74
C LEU A 103 -15.85 -10.38 5.06
N VAL A 104 -14.72 -10.92 4.57
CA VAL A 104 -14.68 -12.26 3.97
C VAL A 104 -13.69 -13.12 4.71
N THR A 105 -13.96 -14.41 4.78
CA THR A 105 -13.02 -15.37 5.35
C THR A 105 -12.01 -15.78 4.28
N LYS A 106 -10.90 -16.37 4.71
CA LYS A 106 -9.91 -16.91 3.78
C LYS A 106 -10.51 -18.02 2.91
N ALA A 107 -11.48 -18.76 3.44
CA ALA A 107 -12.17 -19.80 2.69
C ALA A 107 -13.04 -19.21 1.58
N GLU A 108 -13.58 -18.02 1.77
CA GLU A 108 -14.39 -17.30 0.77
C GLU A 108 -13.53 -16.57 -0.26
N GLY A 109 -12.29 -16.22 0.13
CA GLY A 109 -11.35 -15.52 -0.73
C GLY A 109 -10.65 -16.47 -1.68
N ARG A 110 -11.14 -16.58 -2.90
CA ARG A 110 -10.53 -17.43 -3.95
C ARG A 110 -9.45 -16.66 -4.68
N PRO A 111 -8.40 -17.33 -5.14
CA PRO A 111 -7.41 -16.70 -6.00
C PRO A 111 -8.08 -16.03 -7.21
N GLY A 112 -7.70 -14.81 -7.50
CA GLY A 112 -8.25 -14.04 -8.61
C GLY A 112 -9.57 -13.35 -8.34
N LEU A 113 -10.19 -13.58 -7.18
CA LEU A 113 -11.41 -12.87 -6.81
C LEU A 113 -11.09 -11.42 -6.51
N ARG A 114 -11.97 -10.52 -6.95
CA ARG A 114 -11.77 -9.08 -6.81
C ARG A 114 -12.98 -8.41 -6.22
N ILE A 115 -12.76 -7.33 -5.48
CA ILE A 115 -13.82 -6.45 -4.98
C ILE A 115 -13.72 -5.16 -5.80
N GLN A 116 -14.76 -4.84 -6.56
CA GLN A 116 -14.80 -3.65 -7.43
C GLN A 116 -13.58 -3.53 -8.35
N GLY A 117 -13.11 -4.65 -8.87
CA GLY A 117 -11.97 -4.69 -9.76
C GLY A 117 -10.63 -4.73 -9.07
N HIS A 118 -10.58 -4.66 -7.75
CA HIS A 118 -9.34 -4.71 -6.98
C HIS A 118 -9.13 -6.05 -6.29
N PRO A 119 -7.88 -6.54 -6.23
CA PRO A 119 -7.58 -7.70 -5.40
C PRO A 119 -7.78 -7.36 -3.93
N PHE A 120 -7.93 -8.37 -3.10
CA PHE A 120 -8.08 -8.16 -1.67
C PHE A 120 -7.35 -9.23 -0.86
N LEU A 121 -7.05 -8.89 0.39
CA LEU A 121 -6.49 -9.79 1.38
C LEU A 121 -7.45 -9.85 2.56
N ALA A 122 -7.77 -11.07 3.01
CA ALA A 122 -8.67 -11.27 4.15
C ALA A 122 -7.90 -11.22 5.46
N LYS A 123 -8.36 -10.39 6.40
CA LYS A 123 -7.80 -10.34 7.75
C LYS A 123 -8.26 -11.55 8.56
N PRO A 124 -7.45 -12.09 9.48
CA PRO A 124 -6.09 -11.68 9.80
C PRO A 124 -5.10 -12.12 8.73
N ILE A 125 -4.06 -11.29 8.51
CA ILE A 125 -3.10 -11.50 7.43
C ILE A 125 -1.74 -11.81 8.02
N SER A 126 -1.15 -12.94 7.62
CA SER A 126 0.22 -13.28 8.01
C SER A 126 1.22 -12.48 7.19
N LEU A 127 2.45 -12.37 7.66
CA LEU A 127 3.49 -11.68 6.91
C LEU A 127 3.73 -12.30 5.52
N PRO A 128 3.82 -13.64 5.38
CA PRO A 128 3.93 -14.22 4.05
C PRO A 128 2.78 -13.87 3.12
N GLU A 129 1.54 -13.88 3.61
CA GLU A 129 0.38 -13.50 2.82
C GLU A 129 0.43 -12.03 2.39
N LEU A 130 0.88 -11.17 3.30
CA LEU A 130 1.00 -9.75 3.02
C LEU A 130 2.05 -9.50 1.94
N ILE A 131 3.21 -10.15 2.05
CA ILE A 131 4.28 -10.04 1.06
C ILE A 131 3.80 -10.57 -0.29
N GLU A 132 3.15 -11.73 -0.31
CA GLU A 132 2.62 -12.29 -1.55
C GLU A 132 1.64 -11.34 -2.23
N GLY A 133 0.70 -10.79 -1.47
CA GLY A 133 -0.27 -9.83 -2.01
C GLY A 133 0.40 -8.58 -2.55
N ILE A 134 1.43 -8.08 -1.89
CA ILE A 134 2.18 -6.93 -2.37
C ILE A 134 2.92 -7.28 -3.66
N GLU A 135 3.69 -8.37 -3.66
CA GLU A 135 4.53 -8.72 -4.80
C GLU A 135 3.74 -9.07 -6.04
N GLU A 136 2.59 -9.70 -5.89
CA GLU A 136 1.71 -10.02 -7.02
C GLU A 136 1.12 -8.78 -7.68
N ASN A 137 1.03 -7.69 -6.95
CA ASN A 137 0.34 -6.48 -7.41
C ASN A 137 1.25 -5.29 -7.64
N LEU A 138 2.51 -5.36 -7.24
CA LEU A 138 3.46 -4.29 -7.54
C LEU A 138 3.67 -4.18 -9.05
N PRO A 139 3.74 -2.95 -9.59
CA PRO A 139 4.09 -2.78 -11.00
C PRO A 139 5.47 -3.36 -11.28
N THR A 140 5.64 -3.91 -12.48
CA THR A 140 6.96 -4.35 -12.90
C THR A 140 7.88 -3.14 -12.93
N ARG A 141 8.94 -3.20 -12.13
CA ARG A 141 9.90 -2.11 -12.08
C ARG A 141 10.90 -2.28 -13.22
N ALA A 142 11.20 -1.17 -13.87
CA ALA A 142 12.27 -1.20 -14.86
C ALA A 142 13.56 -1.63 -14.19
N THR A 143 14.25 -2.57 -14.80
CA THR A 143 15.57 -2.97 -14.34
C THR A 143 16.55 -1.86 -14.68
N LEU A 144 17.15 -1.33 -13.67
CA LEU A 144 18.10 -0.23 -13.83
C LEU A 144 19.50 -0.75 -13.92
#